data_c670f0b12ee44565f972e3008ca265b0
#
_entry.id   c670f0b12ee44565f972e3008ca265b0
#
_cell.length_a   1.000
_cell.length_b   1.000
_cell.length_c   1.000
_cell.angle_alpha   90.00
_cell.angle_beta   90.00
_cell.angle_gamma   90.00
#
_symmetry.space_group_name_H-M   'P 1'
#
loop_
_entity.id
_entity.type
_entity.pdbx_description
1 polymer ?
#
loop_
_entity_poly.entity_id
_entity_poly.type
_entity_poly.pdbx_seq_one_letter_code
_entity_poly.pdbx_strand_id
1 'polypeptide(L)'
;MTGTFSVMENSAALVTGANKGIGKEIARHLAAVGLVVWVGSRDAARGERAVEEIGGDARLLVLDVTDEASVAAAARQVSTLDILVNNAGISGDGKTADHDDVGAFRRIYETNVFGVVAVTNAFLPALRRSAHPRIVNISSGTGSLAWATGPQFPHQGSYAAYRSSKAALNALTIFYAHALADDGIKVNALAPGLRRTDLNVAAAASDGDPAEAAAAAVRLAMLPDDGPSGEFFSWDGTPVPW
;
A
#
# COMPACT_ATOMS: atom_id res chain seq x y z
N MET A 1 6.74 -9.91 -25.85
CA MET A 1 7.41 -10.98 -25.08
C MET A 1 6.47 -11.33 -23.95
N THR A 2 5.78 -12.45 -24.06
CA THR A 2 4.88 -13.00 -23.05
C THR A 2 5.74 -13.71 -22.02
N GLY A 3 6.19 -12.97 -21.00
CA GLY A 3 6.81 -13.58 -19.82
C GLY A 3 5.74 -14.41 -19.11
N THR A 4 5.89 -15.70 -19.16
CA THR A 4 5.11 -16.67 -18.39
C THR A 4 5.37 -16.36 -16.93
N PHE A 5 4.40 -15.74 -16.23
CA PHE A 5 4.40 -15.67 -14.79
C PHE A 5 4.36 -17.12 -14.29
N SER A 6 5.46 -17.62 -13.78
CA SER A 6 5.46 -18.86 -13.02
C SER A 6 4.44 -18.66 -11.91
N VAL A 7 3.33 -19.36 -11.97
CA VAL A 7 2.32 -19.34 -10.91
C VAL A 7 3.02 -19.83 -9.67
N MET A 8 3.22 -18.94 -8.70
CA MET A 8 3.78 -19.29 -7.40
C MET A 8 2.69 -20.02 -6.63
N GLU A 9 2.53 -21.33 -6.89
CA GLU A 9 1.58 -22.16 -6.17
C GLU A 9 1.82 -22.00 -4.66
N ASN A 10 0.76 -21.63 -3.91
CA ASN A 10 0.76 -21.37 -2.47
C ASN A 10 1.44 -20.06 -2.00
N SER A 11 1.74 -19.11 -2.87
CA SER A 11 2.22 -17.80 -2.44
C SER A 11 1.15 -17.02 -1.69
N ALA A 12 1.57 -16.31 -0.66
CA ALA A 12 0.69 -15.55 0.22
C ALA A 12 0.94 -14.04 0.11
N ALA A 13 -0.15 -13.28 0.03
CA ALA A 13 -0.13 -11.83 0.04
C ALA A 13 -0.94 -11.27 1.21
N LEU A 14 -0.47 -10.18 1.82
CA LEU A 14 -1.24 -9.37 2.76
C LEU A 14 -1.48 -7.99 2.14
N VAL A 15 -2.74 -7.56 2.13
CA VAL A 15 -3.11 -6.20 1.73
C VAL A 15 -3.77 -5.50 2.91
N THR A 16 -3.15 -4.46 3.45
CA THR A 16 -3.71 -3.69 4.57
C THR A 16 -4.83 -2.77 4.10
N GLY A 17 -5.90 -2.60 4.88
CA GLY A 17 -7.04 -1.78 4.50
C GLY A 17 -7.78 -2.30 3.26
N ALA A 18 -7.85 -3.61 3.07
CA ALA A 18 -8.39 -4.26 1.86
C ALA A 18 -9.91 -4.51 1.91
N ASN A 19 -10.62 -3.97 2.89
CA ASN A 19 -12.07 -4.11 2.97
C ASN A 19 -12.85 -3.20 2.01
N LYS A 20 -12.19 -2.30 1.26
CA LYS A 20 -12.79 -1.36 0.31
C LYS A 20 -11.76 -0.73 -0.64
N GLY A 21 -12.26 -0.01 -1.66
CA GLY A 21 -11.45 0.85 -2.54
C GLY A 21 -10.31 0.11 -3.25
N ILE A 22 -9.18 0.79 -3.42
CA ILE A 22 -8.00 0.26 -4.13
C ILE A 22 -7.51 -1.03 -3.47
N GLY A 23 -7.46 -1.08 -2.14
CA GLY A 23 -7.00 -2.28 -1.42
C GLY A 23 -7.84 -3.52 -1.70
N LYS A 24 -9.16 -3.39 -1.80
CA LYS A 24 -10.04 -4.51 -2.17
C LYS A 24 -9.81 -4.96 -3.61
N GLU A 25 -9.60 -4.03 -4.54
CA GLU A 25 -9.28 -4.39 -5.92
C GLU A 25 -7.90 -5.05 -6.05
N ILE A 26 -6.89 -4.58 -5.28
CA ILE A 26 -5.58 -5.25 -5.22
C ILE A 26 -5.75 -6.69 -4.72
N ALA A 27 -6.48 -6.89 -3.62
CA ALA A 27 -6.73 -8.21 -3.07
C ALA A 27 -7.46 -9.12 -4.06
N ARG A 28 -8.46 -8.58 -4.79
CA ARG A 28 -9.19 -9.32 -5.84
C ARG A 28 -8.27 -9.75 -6.98
N HIS A 29 -7.41 -8.85 -7.48
CA HIS A 29 -6.49 -9.17 -8.56
C HIS A 29 -5.43 -10.21 -8.13
N LEU A 30 -4.91 -10.13 -6.90
CA LEU A 30 -3.98 -11.13 -6.36
C LEU A 30 -4.65 -12.50 -6.19
N ALA A 31 -5.89 -12.55 -5.69
CA ALA A 31 -6.66 -13.78 -5.58
C ALA A 31 -6.99 -14.38 -6.97
N ALA A 32 -7.30 -13.54 -7.95
CA ALA A 32 -7.58 -13.98 -9.32
C ALA A 32 -6.37 -14.60 -10.02
N VAL A 33 -5.14 -14.26 -9.62
CA VAL A 33 -3.91 -14.91 -10.13
C VAL A 33 -3.45 -16.10 -9.25
N GLY A 34 -4.29 -16.54 -8.31
CA GLY A 34 -4.11 -17.79 -7.56
C GLY A 34 -3.34 -17.68 -6.24
N LEU A 35 -3.14 -16.47 -5.69
CA LEU A 35 -2.51 -16.31 -4.39
C LEU A 35 -3.50 -16.51 -3.25
N VAL A 36 -3.00 -16.98 -2.11
CA VAL A 36 -3.68 -16.83 -0.82
C VAL A 36 -3.61 -15.37 -0.40
N VAL A 37 -4.76 -14.71 -0.21
CA VAL A 37 -4.78 -13.27 0.08
C VAL A 37 -5.35 -12.98 1.45
N TRP A 38 -4.52 -12.48 2.36
CA TRP A 38 -4.93 -11.95 3.63
C TRP A 38 -5.51 -10.54 3.45
N VAL A 39 -6.82 -10.44 3.65
CA VAL A 39 -7.60 -9.19 3.58
C VAL A 39 -7.50 -8.48 4.92
N GLY A 40 -6.55 -7.56 5.06
CA GLY A 40 -6.34 -6.78 6.27
C GLY A 40 -7.47 -5.77 6.50
N SER A 41 -8.23 -5.92 7.58
CA SER A 41 -9.32 -5.02 7.95
C SER A 41 -9.40 -4.85 9.47
N ARG A 42 -9.50 -3.62 9.97
CA ARG A 42 -9.72 -3.35 11.40
C ARG A 42 -11.16 -3.70 11.87
N ASP A 43 -12.10 -3.71 10.95
CA ASP A 43 -13.50 -4.08 11.17
C ASP A 43 -13.72 -5.47 10.59
N ALA A 44 -13.95 -6.46 11.47
CA ALA A 44 -14.12 -7.85 11.08
C ALA A 44 -15.31 -8.04 10.13
N ALA A 45 -16.46 -7.44 10.44
CA ALA A 45 -17.67 -7.61 9.63
C ALA A 45 -17.54 -7.01 8.22
N ARG A 46 -16.83 -5.89 8.07
CA ARG A 46 -16.51 -5.34 6.76
C ARG A 46 -15.47 -6.18 6.02
N GLY A 47 -14.52 -6.74 6.75
CA GLY A 47 -13.50 -7.63 6.20
C GLY A 47 -14.11 -8.93 5.68
N GLU A 48 -15.02 -9.57 6.42
CA GLU A 48 -15.75 -10.77 6.00
C GLU A 48 -16.52 -10.54 4.69
N ARG A 49 -17.30 -9.46 4.63
CA ARG A 49 -17.99 -9.10 3.37
C ARG A 49 -17.03 -8.89 2.20
N ALA A 50 -15.88 -8.27 2.45
CA ALA A 50 -14.88 -8.08 1.40
C ALA A 50 -14.30 -9.42 0.93
N VAL A 51 -14.03 -10.35 1.83
CA VAL A 51 -13.58 -11.70 1.50
C VAL A 51 -14.59 -12.44 0.62
N GLU A 52 -15.89 -12.39 0.98
CA GLU A 52 -16.97 -12.96 0.19
C GLU A 52 -17.04 -12.36 -1.23
N GLU A 53 -16.89 -11.02 -1.34
CA GLU A 53 -16.93 -10.31 -2.62
C GLU A 53 -15.66 -10.50 -3.48
N ILE A 54 -14.51 -10.73 -2.87
CA ILE A 54 -13.25 -11.00 -3.56
C ILE A 54 -13.26 -12.42 -4.13
N GLY A 55 -13.67 -13.38 -3.31
CA GLY A 55 -13.65 -14.81 -3.68
C GLY A 55 -12.23 -15.39 -3.73
N GLY A 56 -12.08 -16.53 -4.43
CA GLY A 56 -10.81 -17.25 -4.49
C GLY A 56 -10.31 -17.72 -3.13
N ASP A 57 -9.00 -17.67 -2.87
CA ASP A 57 -8.42 -17.98 -1.54
C ASP A 57 -8.17 -16.68 -0.75
N ALA A 58 -9.20 -15.83 -0.65
CA ALA A 58 -9.17 -14.65 0.20
C ALA A 58 -9.56 -15.03 1.64
N ARG A 59 -8.83 -14.50 2.61
CA ARG A 59 -9.00 -14.79 4.05
C ARG A 59 -8.97 -13.50 4.85
N LEU A 60 -9.89 -13.36 5.80
CA LEU A 60 -9.86 -12.21 6.71
C LEU A 60 -8.64 -12.27 7.62
N LEU A 61 -7.97 -11.14 7.76
CA LEU A 61 -7.00 -10.87 8.83
C LEU A 61 -7.44 -9.60 9.57
N VAL A 62 -7.90 -9.74 10.81
CA VAL A 62 -8.27 -8.58 11.62
C VAL A 62 -7.00 -7.82 11.97
N LEU A 63 -6.87 -6.60 11.45
CA LEU A 63 -5.65 -5.81 11.52
C LEU A 63 -5.98 -4.31 11.56
N ASP A 64 -5.77 -3.69 12.72
CA ASP A 64 -5.67 -2.24 12.84
C ASP A 64 -4.19 -1.85 12.83
N VAL A 65 -3.77 -1.13 11.81
CA VAL A 65 -2.37 -0.73 11.63
C VAL A 65 -1.89 0.29 12.67
N THR A 66 -2.83 0.92 13.40
CA THR A 66 -2.56 1.89 14.45
C THR A 66 -2.54 1.29 15.86
N ASP A 67 -2.78 -0.01 15.98
CA ASP A 67 -2.77 -0.75 17.24
C ASP A 67 -1.67 -1.84 17.21
N GLU A 68 -0.59 -1.62 17.96
CA GLU A 68 0.53 -2.54 18.03
C GLU A 68 0.12 -3.95 18.48
N ALA A 69 -0.87 -4.08 19.37
CA ALA A 69 -1.35 -5.37 19.83
C ALA A 69 -2.11 -6.11 18.70
N SER A 70 -2.90 -5.39 17.92
CA SER A 70 -3.57 -5.90 16.71
C SER A 70 -2.56 -6.35 15.68
N VAL A 71 -1.55 -5.52 15.39
CA VAL A 71 -0.48 -5.84 14.43
C VAL A 71 0.28 -7.10 14.87
N ALA A 72 0.67 -7.20 16.14
CA ALA A 72 1.37 -8.37 16.66
C ALA A 72 0.49 -9.63 16.61
N ALA A 73 -0.82 -9.53 16.91
CA ALA A 73 -1.77 -10.64 16.83
C ALA A 73 -1.95 -11.13 15.40
N ALA A 74 -2.03 -10.21 14.43
CA ALA A 74 -2.13 -10.52 13.02
C ALA A 74 -0.85 -11.22 12.50
N ALA A 75 0.33 -10.71 12.86
CA ALA A 75 1.60 -11.29 12.42
C ALA A 75 1.80 -12.74 12.90
N ARG A 76 1.29 -13.10 14.08
CA ARG A 76 1.34 -14.50 14.58
C ARG A 76 0.51 -15.47 13.74
N GLN A 77 -0.46 -15.04 12.97
CA GLN A 77 -1.32 -15.88 12.14
C GLN A 77 -0.71 -16.21 10.79
N VAL A 78 0.31 -15.46 10.36
CA VAL A 78 0.90 -15.58 9.02
C VAL A 78 2.33 -16.10 9.14
N SER A 79 2.50 -17.38 8.85
CA SER A 79 3.81 -18.04 8.98
C SER A 79 4.79 -17.64 7.89
N THR A 80 4.33 -17.52 6.64
CA THR A 80 5.14 -17.11 5.47
C THR A 80 4.34 -16.08 4.68
N LEU A 81 5.03 -15.08 4.17
CA LEU A 81 4.42 -14.01 3.37
C LEU A 81 5.34 -13.66 2.22
N ASP A 82 4.81 -13.70 0.99
CA ASP A 82 5.57 -13.36 -0.21
C ASP A 82 5.37 -11.89 -0.58
N ILE A 83 4.17 -11.38 -0.36
CA ILE A 83 3.81 -10.01 -0.75
C ILE A 83 3.16 -9.28 0.41
N LEU A 84 3.71 -8.12 0.77
CA LEU A 84 3.08 -7.16 1.66
C LEU A 84 2.70 -5.91 0.87
N VAL A 85 1.40 -5.58 0.83
CA VAL A 85 0.91 -4.31 0.28
C VAL A 85 0.45 -3.41 1.43
N ASN A 86 1.23 -2.39 1.73
CA ASN A 86 0.87 -1.34 2.67
C ASN A 86 -0.07 -0.35 1.96
N ASN A 87 -1.38 -0.64 2.02
CA ASN A 87 -2.41 0.17 1.37
C ASN A 87 -3.24 0.97 2.36
N ALA A 88 -3.37 0.55 3.62
CA ALA A 88 -4.13 1.30 4.62
C ALA A 88 -3.67 2.76 4.69
N GLY A 89 -4.60 3.68 4.58
CA GLY A 89 -4.30 5.10 4.59
C GLY A 89 -5.55 5.95 4.75
N ILE A 90 -5.36 7.14 5.29
CA ILE A 90 -6.40 8.15 5.45
C ILE A 90 -5.93 9.49 4.88
N SER A 91 -6.86 10.33 4.48
CA SER A 91 -6.63 11.70 4.06
C SER A 91 -7.23 12.69 5.07
N GLY A 92 -6.85 13.94 4.97
CA GLY A 92 -7.45 15.04 5.72
C GLY A 92 -8.56 15.74 4.94
N ASP A 93 -9.04 16.84 5.50
CA ASP A 93 -10.14 17.69 4.99
C ASP A 93 -9.69 18.79 4.01
N GLY A 94 -8.44 18.74 3.55
CA GLY A 94 -7.93 19.64 2.52
C GLY A 94 -7.36 20.96 3.00
N LYS A 95 -7.23 21.16 4.30
CA LYS A 95 -6.64 22.38 4.84
C LYS A 95 -5.17 22.55 4.46
N THR A 96 -4.73 23.80 4.45
CA THR A 96 -3.31 24.18 4.33
C THR A 96 -2.59 24.01 5.67
N ALA A 97 -1.25 23.98 5.65
CA ALA A 97 -0.45 23.70 6.85
C ALA A 97 -0.66 24.74 7.97
N ASP A 98 -0.92 25.98 7.62
CA ASP A 98 -1.16 27.11 8.55
C ASP A 98 -2.60 27.11 9.13
N HIS A 99 -3.52 26.34 8.55
CA HIS A 99 -4.92 26.18 8.98
C HIS A 99 -5.25 24.80 9.52
N ASP A 100 -4.33 23.84 9.43
CA ASP A 100 -4.56 22.48 9.93
C ASP A 100 -4.04 22.37 11.38
N ASP A 101 -4.64 21.49 12.18
CA ASP A 101 -4.23 21.27 13.55
C ASP A 101 -3.23 20.10 13.71
N VAL A 102 -2.42 20.14 14.74
CA VAL A 102 -1.44 19.09 15.05
C VAL A 102 -2.11 17.73 15.27
N GLY A 103 -3.37 17.69 15.72
CA GLY A 103 -4.13 16.47 15.90
C GLY A 103 -4.44 15.80 14.56
N ALA A 104 -4.75 16.58 13.51
CA ALA A 104 -4.92 16.05 12.15
C ALA A 104 -3.62 15.44 11.61
N PHE A 105 -2.49 16.13 11.78
CA PHE A 105 -1.16 15.57 11.43
C PHE A 105 -0.91 14.25 12.17
N ARG A 106 -1.11 14.21 13.49
CA ARG A 106 -0.89 12.98 14.27
C ARG A 106 -1.74 11.82 13.76
N ARG A 107 -3.04 12.01 13.57
CA ARG A 107 -3.95 10.94 13.08
C ARG A 107 -3.53 10.41 11.71
N ILE A 108 -3.12 11.31 10.79
CA ILE A 108 -2.71 10.93 9.45
C ILE A 108 -1.38 10.20 9.47
N TYR A 109 -0.41 10.70 10.22
CA TYR A 109 0.91 10.05 10.36
C TYR A 109 0.79 8.71 11.07
N GLU A 110 -0.08 8.59 12.07
CA GLU A 110 -0.32 7.34 12.79
C GLU A 110 -0.70 6.20 11.82
N THR A 111 -1.60 6.47 10.89
CA THR A 111 -2.00 5.47 9.90
C THR A 111 -0.99 5.34 8.75
N ASN A 112 -0.63 6.47 8.12
CA ASN A 112 0.07 6.48 6.83
C ASN A 112 1.58 6.26 6.94
N VAL A 113 2.16 6.44 8.13
CA VAL A 113 3.60 6.36 8.38
C VAL A 113 3.91 5.33 9.47
N PHE A 114 3.47 5.57 10.70
CA PHE A 114 3.78 4.69 11.83
C PHE A 114 3.14 3.31 11.68
N GLY A 115 1.90 3.25 11.19
CA GLY A 115 1.22 1.99 10.89
C GLY A 115 1.96 1.17 9.82
N VAL A 116 2.53 1.83 8.79
CA VAL A 116 3.36 1.14 7.79
C VAL A 116 4.63 0.57 8.42
N VAL A 117 5.29 1.32 9.30
CA VAL A 117 6.48 0.85 10.02
C VAL A 117 6.12 -0.34 10.92
N ALA A 118 5.05 -0.22 11.72
CA ALA A 118 4.60 -1.27 12.63
C ALA A 118 4.28 -2.58 11.87
N VAL A 119 3.49 -2.50 10.81
CA VAL A 119 3.12 -3.66 10.00
C VAL A 119 4.35 -4.24 9.30
N THR A 120 5.15 -3.42 8.62
CA THR A 120 6.33 -3.91 7.91
C THR A 120 7.25 -4.68 8.86
N ASN A 121 7.62 -4.09 9.99
CA ASN A 121 8.52 -4.72 10.94
C ASN A 121 7.95 -6.00 11.56
N ALA A 122 6.65 -6.04 11.88
CA ALA A 122 6.01 -7.23 12.43
C ALA A 122 5.95 -8.40 11.44
N PHE A 123 5.85 -8.11 10.14
CA PHE A 123 5.79 -9.13 9.09
C PHE A 123 7.14 -9.46 8.44
N LEU A 124 8.24 -8.75 8.77
CA LEU A 124 9.60 -9.10 8.29
C LEU A 124 9.98 -10.56 8.54
N PRO A 125 9.71 -11.18 9.71
CA PRO A 125 10.03 -12.59 9.91
C PRO A 125 9.29 -13.51 8.94
N ALA A 126 8.06 -13.19 8.53
CA ALA A 126 7.29 -13.95 7.56
C ALA A 126 7.81 -13.71 6.12
N LEU A 127 8.14 -12.48 5.77
CA LEU A 127 8.72 -12.11 4.49
C LEU A 127 10.10 -12.76 4.26
N ARG A 128 10.95 -12.82 5.30
CA ARG A 128 12.25 -13.48 5.23
C ARG A 128 12.20 -15.00 5.00
N ARG A 129 11.03 -15.62 5.17
CA ARG A 129 10.81 -17.04 4.84
C ARG A 129 10.35 -17.26 3.40
N SER A 130 10.03 -16.22 2.69
CA SER A 130 9.72 -16.27 1.27
C SER A 130 10.97 -16.40 0.42
N ALA A 131 10.87 -17.12 -0.68
CA ALA A 131 11.91 -17.13 -1.71
C ALA A 131 11.89 -15.86 -2.57
N HIS A 132 10.74 -15.17 -2.65
CA HIS A 132 10.52 -14.02 -3.53
C HIS A 132 9.78 -12.88 -2.81
N PRO A 133 10.32 -12.30 -1.72
CA PRO A 133 9.58 -11.35 -0.91
C PRO A 133 9.48 -9.96 -1.56
N ARG A 134 8.28 -9.37 -1.51
CA ARG A 134 7.97 -8.05 -2.08
C ARG A 134 7.19 -7.18 -1.10
N ILE A 135 7.53 -5.90 -1.03
CA ILE A 135 6.76 -4.88 -0.32
C ILE A 135 6.35 -3.80 -1.30
N VAL A 136 5.05 -3.51 -1.38
CA VAL A 136 4.50 -2.42 -2.18
C VAL A 136 3.84 -1.41 -1.26
N ASN A 137 4.35 -0.19 -1.24
CA ASN A 137 3.79 0.90 -0.47
C ASN A 137 2.87 1.75 -1.36
N ILE A 138 1.57 1.78 -1.05
CA ILE A 138 0.62 2.64 -1.77
C ILE A 138 0.79 4.08 -1.27
N SER A 139 1.57 4.83 -2.05
CA SER A 139 1.88 6.22 -1.81
C SER A 139 0.90 7.16 -2.55
N SER A 140 1.40 8.25 -3.04
CA SER A 140 0.65 9.23 -3.85
C SER A 140 1.64 10.08 -4.65
N GLY A 141 1.31 10.42 -5.89
CA GLY A 141 2.09 11.41 -6.65
C GLY A 141 2.20 12.76 -5.94
N THR A 142 1.23 13.08 -5.07
CA THR A 142 1.27 14.30 -4.26
C THR A 142 2.29 14.24 -3.10
N GLY A 143 2.91 13.09 -2.85
CA GLY A 143 4.05 12.91 -1.96
C GLY A 143 5.41 13.13 -2.63
N SER A 144 5.45 13.31 -3.95
CA SER A 144 6.67 13.69 -4.67
C SER A 144 7.03 15.15 -4.38
N LEU A 145 8.19 15.38 -3.79
CA LEU A 145 8.68 16.74 -3.55
C LEU A 145 9.09 17.43 -4.85
N ALA A 146 9.64 16.65 -5.79
CA ALA A 146 9.97 17.17 -7.11
C ALA A 146 8.73 17.66 -7.88
N TRP A 147 7.62 16.91 -7.83
CA TRP A 147 6.37 17.37 -8.42
C TRP A 147 5.74 18.54 -7.65
N ALA A 148 5.84 18.51 -6.31
CA ALA A 148 5.27 19.56 -5.46
C ALA A 148 5.93 20.93 -5.69
N THR A 149 7.20 20.99 -6.12
CA THR A 149 7.93 22.21 -6.48
C THR A 149 7.84 22.56 -7.96
N GLY A 150 7.24 21.67 -8.77
CA GLY A 150 7.08 21.86 -10.21
C GLY A 150 5.74 22.49 -10.59
N PRO A 151 5.61 22.93 -11.87
CA PRO A 151 4.38 23.59 -12.36
C PRO A 151 3.19 22.63 -12.51
N GLN A 152 3.41 21.31 -12.45
CA GLN A 152 2.38 20.31 -12.68
C GLN A 152 1.36 20.19 -11.54
N PHE A 153 1.70 20.67 -10.34
CA PHE A 153 0.86 20.56 -9.15
C PHE A 153 0.68 21.88 -8.40
N PRO A 154 -0.16 22.78 -8.90
CA PRO A 154 -0.43 24.06 -8.23
C PRO A 154 -1.36 23.84 -7.03
N HIS A 155 -0.83 23.32 -5.92
CA HIS A 155 -1.68 22.90 -4.79
C HIS A 155 -1.95 23.96 -3.73
N GLN A 156 -1.31 25.10 -3.79
CA GLN A 156 -1.48 26.18 -2.82
C GLN A 156 -1.39 25.70 -1.35
N GLY A 157 -0.59 24.65 -1.08
CA GLY A 157 -0.36 24.12 0.27
C GLY A 157 -1.47 23.24 0.87
N SER A 158 -2.54 22.95 0.14
CA SER A 158 -3.66 22.12 0.64
C SER A 158 -3.27 20.67 0.90
N TYR A 159 -4.01 19.99 1.81
CA TYR A 159 -3.75 18.61 2.23
C TYR A 159 -2.34 18.39 2.81
N ALA A 160 -1.79 19.36 3.52
CA ALA A 160 -0.41 19.34 3.97
C ALA A 160 -0.06 18.10 4.81
N ALA A 161 -0.91 17.73 5.78
CA ALA A 161 -0.71 16.55 6.61
C ALA A 161 -0.67 15.25 5.78
N TYR A 162 -1.58 15.09 4.81
CA TYR A 162 -1.62 13.91 3.94
C TYR A 162 -0.39 13.85 3.04
N ARG A 163 -0.08 14.93 2.34
CA ARG A 163 1.04 14.97 1.38
C ARG A 163 2.37 14.76 2.05
N SER A 164 2.60 15.42 3.19
CA SER A 164 3.82 15.22 3.96
C SER A 164 3.93 13.78 4.49
N SER A 165 2.82 13.15 4.88
CA SER A 165 2.83 11.73 5.27
C SER A 165 3.20 10.81 4.10
N LYS A 166 2.78 11.14 2.87
CA LYS A 166 3.15 10.35 1.67
C LYS A 166 4.60 10.60 1.25
N ALA A 167 5.13 11.81 1.45
CA ALA A 167 6.55 12.08 1.28
C ALA A 167 7.41 11.31 2.31
N ALA A 168 6.96 11.23 3.57
CA ALA A 168 7.59 10.40 4.58
C ALA A 168 7.56 8.90 4.22
N LEU A 169 6.43 8.40 3.68
CA LEU A 169 6.32 7.03 3.18
C LEU A 169 7.26 6.77 2.00
N ASN A 170 7.44 7.74 1.11
CA ASN A 170 8.39 7.67 0.00
C ASN A 170 9.83 7.51 0.54
N ALA A 171 10.23 8.32 1.53
CA ALA A 171 11.53 8.19 2.19
C ALA A 171 11.71 6.82 2.87
N LEU A 172 10.69 6.33 3.59
CA LEU A 172 10.71 5.00 4.20
C LEU A 172 10.86 3.88 3.16
N THR A 173 10.25 4.02 1.98
CA THR A 173 10.41 3.06 0.88
C THR A 173 11.88 2.88 0.49
N ILE A 174 12.62 3.98 0.33
CA ILE A 174 14.06 3.96 0.02
C ILE A 174 14.85 3.31 1.17
N PHE A 175 14.59 3.72 2.41
CA PHE A 175 15.32 3.21 3.57
C PHE A 175 15.08 1.70 3.80
N TYR A 176 13.83 1.23 3.64
CA TYR A 176 13.54 -0.20 3.69
C TYR A 176 14.17 -0.97 2.53
N ALA A 177 14.16 -0.41 1.31
CA ALA A 177 14.81 -1.05 0.16
C ALA A 177 16.31 -1.27 0.41
N HIS A 178 17.00 -0.29 1.00
CA HIS A 178 18.41 -0.41 1.34
C HIS A 178 18.65 -1.37 2.52
N ALA A 179 17.85 -1.24 3.60
CA ALA A 179 18.02 -2.05 4.80
C ALA A 179 17.73 -3.55 4.58
N LEU A 180 16.87 -3.87 3.60
CA LEU A 180 16.42 -5.23 3.34
C LEU A 180 17.03 -5.84 2.06
N ALA A 181 18.03 -5.18 1.47
CA ALA A 181 18.67 -5.63 0.24
C ALA A 181 19.32 -7.02 0.39
N ASP A 182 20.02 -7.26 1.48
CA ASP A 182 20.67 -8.54 1.78
C ASP A 182 19.67 -9.66 2.06
N ASP A 183 18.45 -9.32 2.47
CA ASP A 183 17.32 -10.25 2.62
C ASP A 183 16.64 -10.59 1.27
N GLY A 184 17.06 -9.96 0.17
CA GLY A 184 16.44 -10.10 -1.16
C GLY A 184 15.04 -9.48 -1.27
N ILE A 185 14.60 -8.71 -0.28
CA ILE A 185 13.26 -8.10 -0.25
C ILE A 185 13.23 -6.87 -1.14
N LYS A 186 12.37 -6.86 -2.15
CA LYS A 186 12.14 -5.69 -3.00
C LYS A 186 11.08 -4.77 -2.39
N VAL A 187 11.39 -3.48 -2.29
CA VAL A 187 10.49 -2.48 -1.70
C VAL A 187 10.29 -1.33 -2.67
N ASN A 188 9.05 -1.12 -3.14
CA ASN A 188 8.74 -0.05 -4.08
C ASN A 188 7.49 0.72 -3.67
N ALA A 189 7.38 1.96 -4.13
CA ALA A 189 6.21 2.81 -3.93
C ALA A 189 5.38 2.91 -5.21
N LEU A 190 4.05 3.05 -5.04
CA LEU A 190 3.09 3.27 -6.12
C LEU A 190 2.31 4.56 -5.88
N ALA A 191 2.27 5.43 -6.88
CA ALA A 191 1.31 6.51 -7.01
C ALA A 191 0.08 5.99 -7.78
N PRO A 192 -1.05 5.71 -7.10
CA PRO A 192 -2.21 5.07 -7.73
C PRO A 192 -2.99 6.00 -8.68
N GLY A 193 -2.65 7.29 -8.71
CA GLY A 193 -3.47 8.33 -9.33
C GLY A 193 -4.74 8.63 -8.53
N LEU A 194 -5.53 9.59 -8.99
CA LEU A 194 -6.81 9.88 -8.38
C LEU A 194 -7.83 8.83 -8.83
N ARG A 195 -8.35 8.05 -7.88
CA ARG A 195 -9.27 6.93 -8.13
C ARG A 195 -10.57 7.12 -7.36
N ARG A 196 -11.68 6.68 -7.94
CA ARG A 196 -13.00 6.76 -7.30
C ARG A 196 -13.06 5.86 -6.07
N THR A 197 -12.83 6.49 -4.91
CA THR A 197 -12.86 5.86 -3.59
C THR A 197 -13.46 6.83 -2.57
N ASP A 198 -13.70 6.36 -1.37
CA ASP A 198 -14.17 7.17 -0.24
C ASP A 198 -13.01 7.82 0.58
N LEU A 199 -11.82 7.90 0.02
CA LEU A 199 -10.65 8.49 0.68
C LEU A 199 -10.88 9.97 1.05
N ASN A 200 -11.43 10.74 0.14
CA ASN A 200 -11.83 12.14 0.31
C ASN A 200 -12.80 12.56 -0.80
N VAL A 201 -13.32 13.79 -0.71
CA VAL A 201 -14.31 14.32 -1.67
C VAL A 201 -13.80 14.30 -3.12
N ALA A 202 -12.54 14.67 -3.35
CA ALA A 202 -11.97 14.67 -4.69
C ALA A 202 -11.86 13.24 -5.26
N ALA A 203 -11.47 12.28 -4.44
CA ALA A 203 -11.44 10.87 -4.83
C ALA A 203 -12.85 10.33 -5.13
N ALA A 204 -13.84 10.67 -4.31
CA ALA A 204 -15.22 10.25 -4.54
C ALA A 204 -15.83 10.80 -5.85
N ALA A 205 -15.40 11.99 -6.27
CA ALA A 205 -15.82 12.64 -7.51
C ALA A 205 -14.98 12.24 -8.75
N SER A 206 -13.98 11.38 -8.59
CA SER A 206 -13.10 10.97 -9.69
C SER A 206 -13.76 9.93 -10.59
N ASP A 207 -13.46 9.98 -11.88
CA ASP A 207 -13.81 8.95 -12.86
C ASP A 207 -12.79 7.81 -12.92
N GLY A 208 -11.63 7.96 -12.25
CA GLY A 208 -10.55 6.98 -12.26
C GLY A 208 -10.98 5.64 -11.64
N ASP A 209 -10.78 4.54 -12.37
CA ASP A 209 -11.13 3.20 -11.90
C ASP A 209 -10.10 2.69 -10.88
N PRO A 210 -10.51 2.27 -9.67
CA PRO A 210 -9.62 1.62 -8.72
C PRO A 210 -8.91 0.37 -9.26
N ALA A 211 -9.51 -0.35 -10.23
CA ALA A 211 -8.93 -1.54 -10.83
C ALA A 211 -7.64 -1.24 -11.61
N GLU A 212 -7.50 -0.06 -12.22
CA GLU A 212 -6.26 0.34 -12.91
C GLU A 212 -5.09 0.48 -11.92
N ALA A 213 -5.34 1.11 -10.77
CA ALA A 213 -4.34 1.22 -9.71
C ALA A 213 -4.00 -0.15 -9.10
N ALA A 214 -5.00 -1.02 -8.97
CA ALA A 214 -4.79 -2.38 -8.48
C ALA A 214 -3.91 -3.19 -9.44
N ALA A 215 -4.16 -3.12 -10.75
CA ALA A 215 -3.30 -3.76 -11.75
C ALA A 215 -1.84 -3.30 -11.67
N ALA A 216 -1.61 -2.01 -11.41
CA ALA A 216 -0.27 -1.47 -11.21
C ALA A 216 0.39 -2.00 -9.93
N ALA A 217 -0.35 -2.05 -8.81
CA ALA A 217 0.16 -2.62 -7.56
C ALA A 217 0.53 -4.10 -7.72
N VAL A 218 -0.29 -4.87 -8.42
CA VAL A 218 -0.02 -6.29 -8.70
C VAL A 218 1.23 -6.44 -9.58
N ARG A 219 1.44 -5.59 -10.59
CA ARG A 219 2.69 -5.62 -11.38
C ARG A 219 3.92 -5.42 -10.49
N LEU A 220 3.89 -4.49 -9.53
CA LEU A 220 4.99 -4.27 -8.58
C LEU A 220 5.15 -5.44 -7.59
N ALA A 221 4.04 -6.03 -7.15
CA ALA A 221 4.01 -7.18 -6.26
C ALA A 221 4.57 -8.46 -6.92
N MET A 222 4.48 -8.55 -8.24
CA MET A 222 4.92 -9.71 -9.05
C MET A 222 6.23 -9.45 -9.81
N LEU A 223 7.01 -8.46 -9.40
CA LEU A 223 8.32 -8.18 -10.02
C LEU A 223 9.25 -9.40 -9.90
N PRO A 224 10.09 -9.67 -10.92
CA PRO A 224 11.12 -10.69 -10.83
C PRO A 224 12.20 -10.31 -9.80
N ASP A 225 13.06 -11.27 -9.43
CA ASP A 225 14.07 -11.08 -8.38
C ASP A 225 15.16 -10.07 -8.79
N ASP A 226 15.41 -9.93 -10.07
CA ASP A 226 16.31 -8.93 -10.67
C ASP A 226 15.59 -7.58 -10.93
N GLY A 227 14.32 -7.47 -10.56
CA GLY A 227 13.54 -6.25 -10.70
C GLY A 227 13.98 -5.11 -9.79
N PRO A 228 13.45 -3.90 -10.00
CA PRO A 228 13.82 -2.71 -9.23
C PRO A 228 13.44 -2.81 -7.75
N SER A 229 14.18 -2.08 -6.92
CA SER A 229 13.90 -1.87 -5.50
C SER A 229 14.31 -0.45 -5.12
N GLY A 230 13.52 0.21 -4.28
CA GLY A 230 13.74 1.60 -3.91
C GLY A 230 13.24 2.59 -4.96
N GLU A 231 12.28 2.19 -5.77
CA GLU A 231 11.74 3.00 -6.86
C GLU A 231 10.29 3.45 -6.59
N PHE A 232 9.92 4.56 -7.24
CA PHE A 232 8.57 5.12 -7.17
C PHE A 232 7.94 5.13 -8.56
N PHE A 233 6.78 4.48 -8.71
CA PHE A 233 6.09 4.33 -9.98
C PHE A 233 4.69 4.95 -9.94
N SER A 234 4.27 5.49 -11.07
CA SER A 234 2.88 5.85 -11.34
C SER A 234 2.07 4.60 -11.72
N TRP A 235 0.75 4.70 -11.63
CA TRP A 235 -0.20 3.63 -12.00
C TRP A 235 -0.06 3.15 -13.45
N ASP A 236 0.43 3.98 -14.35
CA ASP A 236 0.72 3.65 -15.75
C ASP A 236 2.09 2.98 -15.96
N GLY A 237 2.87 2.82 -14.89
CA GLY A 237 4.20 2.22 -14.89
C GLY A 237 5.34 3.21 -15.15
N THR A 238 5.05 4.50 -15.31
CA THR A 238 6.11 5.50 -15.46
C THR A 238 6.80 5.79 -14.13
N PRO A 239 8.13 6.03 -14.12
CA PRO A 239 8.83 6.47 -12.92
C PRO A 239 8.32 7.83 -12.43
N VAL A 240 8.18 7.97 -11.12
CA VAL A 240 7.84 9.23 -10.46
C VAL A 240 9.08 9.72 -9.72
N PRO A 241 9.51 10.96 -9.89
CA PRO A 241 10.60 11.51 -9.09
C PRO A 241 10.16 11.67 -7.64
N TRP A 242 11.12 11.50 -6.72
CA TRP A 242 10.89 11.60 -5.27
C TRP A 242 10.50 13.00 -4.77
#